data_dd4916bf27e5b140bdef953b1e0259c0
#
_entry.id   dd4916bf27e5b140bdef953b1e0259c0
#
_cell.length_a   1.000
_cell.length_b   1.000
_cell.length_c   1.000
_cell.angle_alpha   90.00
_cell.angle_beta   90.00
_cell.angle_gamma   90.00
#
_symmetry.space_group_name_H-M   'P 1'
#
loop_
_entity.id
_entity.type
_entity.pdbx_description
1 polymer ?
#
loop_
_entity_poly.entity_id
_entity_poly.type
_entity_poly.pdbx_seq_one_letter_code
_entity_poly.pdbx_strand_id
1 'polypeptide(L)'
;EGTNGKLHVSQVYLNELNFLNLEIDFKDGMIDKYTCTNFEDEEENKKYISDNVLFHHDTLPMGEFAIGTNTTAYRMARVYDIAAKMPILIAEKTGPHFAVGDTCYTYDEDNMTYNPDGKAIIARDNSVSIRRKEDISKAYFNCHTDITIPYDELGAITVIRHDGSTCDIIRDGRFVLEGVEAVSYTHLTLPTKRIV
;
A
#
# COMPACT_ATOMS: atom_id res chain seq x y z
N GLU A 1 3.59 -9.16 -11.87
CA GLU A 1 3.23 -10.46 -12.48
C GLU A 1 2.68 -11.43 -11.44
N GLY A 2 1.65 -12.18 -11.80
CA GLY A 2 1.06 -13.21 -10.94
C GLY A 2 0.22 -12.70 -9.77
N THR A 3 0.14 -11.38 -9.55
CA THR A 3 -0.72 -10.81 -8.51
C THR A 3 -2.15 -10.70 -9.01
N ASN A 4 -3.07 -11.35 -8.31
CA ASN A 4 -4.49 -11.34 -8.62
C ASN A 4 -5.31 -11.17 -7.35
N GLY A 5 -6.37 -10.40 -7.41
CA GLY A 5 -7.28 -10.21 -6.30
C GLY A 5 -7.86 -8.81 -6.24
N LYS A 6 -8.58 -8.54 -5.17
CA LYS A 6 -9.25 -7.28 -4.92
C LYS A 6 -8.60 -6.56 -3.73
N LEU A 7 -8.24 -5.31 -3.93
CA LEU A 7 -7.98 -4.36 -2.85
C LEU A 7 -9.29 -3.64 -2.54
N HIS A 8 -9.68 -3.60 -1.27
CA HIS A 8 -10.80 -2.81 -0.78
C HIS A 8 -10.41 -2.08 0.50
N VAL A 9 -10.77 -0.82 0.59
CA VAL A 9 -10.70 0.00 1.80
C VAL A 9 -11.99 0.79 1.97
N SER A 10 -12.56 0.78 3.17
CA SER A 10 -13.81 1.49 3.44
C SER A 10 -13.62 3.01 3.35
N GLN A 11 -12.46 3.50 3.80
CA GLN A 11 -12.08 4.89 3.69
C GLN A 11 -10.55 5.05 3.66
N VAL A 12 -10.07 5.85 2.73
CA VAL A 12 -8.65 6.23 2.66
C VAL A 12 -8.51 7.67 2.16
N TYR A 13 -7.47 8.35 2.64
CA TYR A 13 -7.09 9.67 2.16
C TYR A 13 -5.86 9.56 1.26
N LEU A 14 -6.01 9.95 0.01
CA LEU A 14 -4.95 9.98 -0.99
C LEU A 14 -4.75 11.42 -1.42
N ASN A 15 -3.58 12.00 -1.15
CA ASN A 15 -3.29 13.40 -1.44
C ASN A 15 -4.39 14.38 -0.92
N GLU A 16 -4.80 14.19 0.34
CA GLU A 16 -5.85 14.95 1.03
C GLU A 16 -7.28 14.71 0.47
N LEU A 17 -7.44 13.93 -0.57
CA LEU A 17 -8.74 13.54 -1.12
C LEU A 17 -9.28 12.31 -0.39
N ASN A 18 -10.54 12.36 -0.01
CA ASN A 18 -11.21 11.26 0.66
C ASN A 18 -11.82 10.30 -0.34
N PHE A 19 -11.45 9.02 -0.26
CA PHE A 19 -12.07 7.93 -1.03
C PHE A 19 -12.90 7.06 -0.10
N LEU A 20 -14.13 6.77 -0.50
CA LEU A 20 -15.06 5.92 0.22
C LEU A 20 -15.29 4.62 -0.55
N ASN A 21 -15.15 3.48 0.15
CA ASN A 21 -15.28 2.14 -0.43
C ASN A 21 -14.49 2.00 -1.74
N LEU A 22 -13.22 2.39 -1.70
CA LEU A 22 -12.34 2.24 -2.85
C LEU A 22 -12.08 0.75 -3.09
N GLU A 23 -12.45 0.26 -4.26
CA GLU A 23 -12.14 -1.08 -4.73
C GLU A 23 -11.27 -1.02 -5.99
N ILE A 24 -10.25 -1.87 -6.03
CA ILE A 24 -9.38 -2.06 -7.19
C ILE A 24 -9.17 -3.55 -7.38
N ASP A 25 -9.60 -4.08 -8.52
CA ASP A 25 -9.33 -5.46 -8.92
C ASP A 25 -8.04 -5.53 -9.72
N PHE A 26 -7.14 -6.43 -9.32
CA PHE A 26 -5.89 -6.72 -10.02
C PHE A 26 -5.96 -8.04 -10.76
N LYS A 27 -5.47 -8.04 -11.98
CA LYS A 27 -5.26 -9.21 -12.80
C LYS A 27 -3.84 -9.21 -13.34
N ASP A 28 -3.10 -10.25 -12.97
CA ASP A 28 -1.69 -10.41 -13.33
C ASP A 28 -0.82 -9.17 -13.01
N GLY A 29 -1.11 -8.53 -11.88
CA GLY A 29 -0.40 -7.37 -11.39
C GLY A 29 -0.79 -6.02 -11.99
N MET A 30 -1.78 -5.99 -12.89
CA MET A 30 -2.31 -4.75 -13.48
C MET A 30 -3.73 -4.49 -12.97
N ILE A 31 -4.13 -3.22 -12.89
CA ILE A 31 -5.50 -2.84 -12.56
C ILE A 31 -6.42 -3.28 -13.71
N ASP A 32 -7.44 -4.11 -13.39
CA ASP A 32 -8.45 -4.59 -14.32
C ASP A 32 -9.75 -3.78 -14.19
N LYS A 33 -10.17 -3.50 -12.95
CA LYS A 33 -11.37 -2.73 -12.64
C LYS A 33 -11.18 -1.90 -11.38
N TYR A 34 -11.97 -0.85 -11.26
CA TYR A 34 -11.97 -0.01 -10.08
C TYR A 34 -13.32 0.67 -9.88
N THR A 35 -13.67 0.95 -8.62
CA THR A 35 -14.85 1.73 -8.24
C THR A 35 -14.67 2.37 -6.86
N CYS A 36 -15.51 3.36 -6.55
CA CYS A 36 -15.68 3.91 -5.21
C CYS A 36 -17.13 4.36 -5.02
N THR A 37 -17.48 4.88 -3.86
CA THR A 37 -18.84 5.34 -3.56
C THR A 37 -18.88 6.80 -3.09
N ASN A 38 -18.01 7.63 -3.65
CA ASN A 38 -17.97 9.05 -3.33
C ASN A 38 -19.16 9.83 -3.89
N PHE A 39 -19.71 9.37 -5.02
CA PHE A 39 -20.81 9.99 -5.76
C PHE A 39 -21.90 8.95 -6.01
N GLU A 40 -23.12 9.42 -6.27
CA GLU A 40 -24.23 8.54 -6.67
C GLU A 40 -24.04 8.01 -8.11
N ASP A 41 -23.40 8.77 -8.97
CA ASP A 41 -23.12 8.41 -10.35
C ASP A 41 -21.86 7.58 -10.49
N GLU A 42 -21.96 6.43 -11.18
CA GLU A 42 -20.86 5.49 -11.37
C GLU A 42 -19.75 6.09 -12.26
N GLU A 43 -20.10 6.88 -13.26
CA GLU A 43 -19.12 7.50 -14.16
C GLU A 43 -18.36 8.63 -13.45
N GLU A 44 -19.00 9.35 -12.51
CA GLU A 44 -18.32 10.33 -11.66
C GLU A 44 -17.33 9.62 -10.72
N ASN A 45 -17.69 8.47 -10.13
CA ASN A 45 -16.77 7.67 -9.32
C ASN A 45 -15.56 7.16 -10.12
N LYS A 46 -15.79 6.63 -11.33
CA LYS A 46 -14.71 6.19 -12.22
C LYS A 46 -13.79 7.36 -12.60
N LYS A 47 -14.39 8.50 -12.96
CA LYS A 47 -13.62 9.70 -13.28
C LYS A 47 -12.78 10.16 -12.10
N TYR A 48 -13.33 10.15 -10.89
CA TYR A 48 -12.63 10.56 -9.68
C TYR A 48 -11.39 9.69 -9.41
N ILE A 49 -11.48 8.37 -9.61
CA ILE A 49 -10.35 7.46 -9.50
C ILE A 49 -9.36 7.66 -10.65
N SER A 50 -9.86 7.78 -11.89
CA SER A 50 -9.00 8.01 -13.07
C SER A 50 -8.15 9.27 -12.93
N ASP A 51 -8.75 10.37 -12.47
CA ASP A 51 -8.04 11.65 -12.34
C ASP A 51 -7.00 11.64 -11.20
N ASN A 52 -7.28 10.95 -10.09
CA ASN A 52 -6.53 11.11 -8.83
C ASN A 52 -5.71 9.90 -8.38
N VAL A 53 -5.95 8.72 -8.98
CA VAL A 53 -5.23 7.47 -8.67
C VAL A 53 -4.52 6.94 -9.90
N LEU A 54 -5.19 6.93 -11.07
CA LEU A 54 -4.61 6.47 -12.32
C LEU A 54 -3.89 7.58 -13.10
N PHE A 55 -4.06 8.86 -12.73
CA PHE A 55 -3.46 10.01 -13.42
C PHE A 55 -3.70 9.96 -14.95
N HIS A 56 -4.91 9.58 -15.34
CA HIS A 56 -5.38 9.41 -16.73
C HIS A 56 -4.72 8.27 -17.51
N HIS A 57 -3.99 7.37 -16.87
CA HIS A 57 -3.56 6.12 -17.50
C HIS A 57 -4.76 5.16 -17.62
N ASP A 58 -4.80 4.37 -18.68
CA ASP A 58 -5.84 3.35 -18.87
C ASP A 58 -5.78 2.27 -17.79
N THR A 59 -4.57 1.93 -17.33
CA THR A 59 -4.29 0.99 -16.25
C THR A 59 -2.92 1.28 -15.62
N LEU A 60 -2.71 0.83 -14.40
CA LEU A 60 -1.43 0.91 -13.69
C LEU A 60 -1.05 -0.44 -13.10
N PRO A 61 0.26 -0.73 -12.98
CA PRO A 61 0.73 -1.91 -12.27
C PRO A 61 0.56 -1.73 -10.75
N MET A 62 0.52 -2.86 -10.02
CA MET A 62 0.83 -2.87 -8.60
C MET A 62 2.34 -2.65 -8.44
N GLY A 63 2.71 -1.46 -7.97
CA GLY A 63 4.11 -1.03 -7.84
C GLY A 63 4.74 -1.45 -6.53
N GLU A 64 3.94 -1.61 -5.46
CA GLU A 64 4.44 -1.95 -4.14
C GLU A 64 3.41 -2.76 -3.33
N PHE A 65 3.91 -3.68 -2.53
CA PHE A 65 3.25 -4.21 -1.34
C PHE A 65 4.21 -4.14 -0.17
N ALA A 66 3.84 -3.42 0.87
CA ALA A 66 4.66 -3.28 2.05
C ALA A 66 3.84 -3.33 3.34
N ILE A 67 4.53 -3.54 4.46
CA ILE A 67 3.92 -3.57 5.79
C ILE A 67 4.58 -2.49 6.63
N GLY A 68 3.92 -1.34 6.74
CA GLY A 68 4.30 -0.30 7.67
C GLY A 68 4.14 -0.78 9.11
N THR A 69 5.13 -0.50 9.96
CA THR A 69 5.17 -1.00 11.34
C THR A 69 5.01 0.10 12.40
N ASN A 70 4.73 1.33 11.98
CA ASN A 70 4.50 2.45 12.90
C ASN A 70 3.05 2.47 13.43
N THR A 71 2.69 1.44 14.19
CA THR A 71 1.37 1.29 14.81
C THR A 71 1.06 2.40 15.80
N THR A 72 2.07 3.05 16.38
CA THR A 72 1.90 4.23 17.24
C THR A 72 1.31 5.39 16.45
N ALA A 73 1.89 5.71 15.29
CA ALA A 73 1.35 6.77 14.42
C ALA A 73 -0.07 6.43 13.95
N TYR A 74 -0.34 5.18 13.57
CA TYR A 74 -1.69 4.71 13.25
C TYR A 74 -2.69 5.02 14.38
N ARG A 75 -2.36 4.61 15.61
CA ARG A 75 -3.23 4.82 16.77
C ARG A 75 -3.44 6.30 17.05
N MET A 76 -2.39 7.11 16.99
CA MET A 76 -2.48 8.56 17.20
C MET A 76 -3.35 9.22 16.13
N ALA A 77 -3.22 8.83 14.87
CA ALA A 77 -4.04 9.35 13.78
C ALA A 77 -5.54 9.14 14.04
N ARG A 78 -5.91 7.97 14.58
CA ARG A 78 -7.30 7.65 14.90
C ARG A 78 -7.78 8.36 16.18
N VAL A 79 -6.96 8.40 17.23
CA VAL A 79 -7.34 9.04 18.51
C VAL A 79 -7.57 10.53 18.37
N TYR A 80 -6.76 11.20 17.55
CA TYR A 80 -6.81 12.64 17.38
C TYR A 80 -7.55 13.08 16.11
N ASP A 81 -8.09 12.11 15.35
CA ASP A 81 -8.79 12.37 14.09
C ASP A 81 -7.96 13.23 13.11
N ILE A 82 -6.72 12.83 12.91
CA ILE A 82 -5.76 13.54 12.04
C ILE A 82 -5.35 12.74 10.79
N ALA A 83 -6.02 11.62 10.52
CA ALA A 83 -5.66 10.76 9.38
C ALA A 83 -5.64 11.55 8.05
N ALA A 84 -6.62 12.42 7.83
CA ALA A 84 -6.72 13.27 6.63
C ALA A 84 -5.56 14.28 6.47
N LYS A 85 -4.82 14.54 7.55
CA LYS A 85 -3.73 15.52 7.59
C LYS A 85 -2.35 14.88 7.60
N MET A 86 -2.29 13.56 7.59
CA MET A 86 -0.99 12.87 7.58
C MET A 86 -0.37 12.95 6.19
N PRO A 87 0.90 13.40 6.09
CA PRO A 87 1.64 13.27 4.84
C PRO A 87 1.71 11.79 4.41
N ILE A 88 1.67 11.54 3.10
CA ILE A 88 1.69 10.18 2.54
C ILE A 88 2.86 9.36 3.09
N LEU A 89 4.06 9.94 3.19
CA LEU A 89 5.26 9.29 3.74
C LEU A 89 5.13 8.83 5.20
N ILE A 90 4.16 9.36 5.94
CA ILE A 90 3.85 8.90 7.30
C ILE A 90 2.69 7.90 7.24
N ALA A 91 1.66 8.17 6.45
CA ALA A 91 0.51 7.30 6.32
C ALA A 91 0.91 5.88 5.89
N GLU A 92 1.74 5.74 4.86
CA GLU A 92 2.25 4.45 4.37
C GLU A 92 3.01 3.65 5.44
N LYS A 93 3.71 4.31 6.36
CA LYS A 93 4.45 3.63 7.44
C LYS A 93 3.56 3.12 8.57
N THR A 94 2.28 3.47 8.58
CA THR A 94 1.37 3.13 9.68
C THR A 94 0.80 1.73 9.61
N GLY A 95 0.79 1.09 8.45
CA GLY A 95 0.20 -0.24 8.28
C GLY A 95 0.52 -0.90 6.93
N PRO A 96 -0.08 -2.05 6.67
CA PRO A 96 -0.01 -2.66 5.36
C PRO A 96 -0.57 -1.72 4.29
N HIS A 97 0.14 -1.62 3.17
CA HIS A 97 -0.27 -0.77 2.06
C HIS A 97 0.13 -1.39 0.72
N PHE A 98 -0.60 -1.00 -0.30
CA PHE A 98 -0.31 -1.29 -1.69
C PHE A 98 -0.08 0.03 -2.42
N ALA A 99 0.87 0.06 -3.34
CA ALA A 99 0.95 1.17 -4.25
C ALA A 99 0.58 0.76 -5.67
N VAL A 100 -0.06 1.67 -6.38
CA VAL A 100 -0.29 1.56 -7.82
C VAL A 100 0.60 2.54 -8.55
N GLY A 101 1.11 2.13 -9.72
CA GLY A 101 2.09 2.89 -10.49
C GLY A 101 3.49 2.31 -10.39
N ASP A 102 4.50 3.15 -10.44
CA ASP A 102 5.90 2.76 -10.40
C ASP A 102 6.32 2.28 -9.00
N THR A 103 7.41 1.51 -8.93
CA THR A 103 8.04 1.15 -7.66
C THR A 103 8.89 2.30 -7.13
N CYS A 104 9.27 2.27 -5.84
CA CYS A 104 10.24 3.20 -5.27
C CYS A 104 11.66 3.04 -5.88
N TYR A 105 11.90 1.93 -6.56
CA TYR A 105 13.17 1.58 -7.22
C TYR A 105 13.11 1.72 -8.74
N THR A 106 12.18 2.49 -9.24
CA THR A 106 12.12 2.83 -10.68
C THR A 106 13.44 3.42 -11.14
N TYR A 107 13.96 2.92 -12.27
CA TYR A 107 15.27 3.23 -12.86
C TYR A 107 16.49 2.62 -12.15
N ASP A 108 16.33 1.86 -11.06
CA ASP A 108 17.44 1.25 -10.33
C ASP A 108 17.82 -0.14 -10.84
N GLU A 109 17.12 -0.70 -11.83
CA GLU A 109 17.37 -2.04 -12.37
C GLU A 109 18.75 -2.16 -13.03
N ASP A 110 19.28 -1.06 -13.55
CA ASP A 110 20.59 -1.01 -14.21
C ASP A 110 21.73 -0.51 -13.28
N ASN A 111 21.39 -0.06 -12.06
CA ASN A 111 22.34 0.52 -11.11
C ASN A 111 22.22 -0.11 -9.74
N MET A 112 23.30 -0.72 -9.26
CA MET A 112 23.34 -1.27 -7.91
C MET A 112 23.40 -0.14 -6.89
N THR A 113 22.44 -0.13 -5.95
CA THR A 113 22.42 0.76 -4.79
C THR A 113 22.59 -0.03 -3.49
N TYR A 114 23.00 0.64 -2.42
CA TYR A 114 23.30 0.00 -1.14
C TYR A 114 22.67 0.75 0.02
N ASN A 115 22.15 0.00 0.99
CA ASN A 115 21.76 0.54 2.27
C ASN A 115 22.99 1.06 3.05
N PRO A 116 22.81 1.91 4.07
CA PRO A 116 23.89 2.41 4.91
C PRO A 116 24.73 1.31 5.59
N ASP A 117 24.16 0.11 5.78
CA ASP A 117 24.85 -1.07 6.32
C ASP A 117 25.61 -1.87 5.25
N GLY A 118 25.65 -1.38 4.02
CA GLY A 118 26.36 -2.02 2.89
C GLY A 118 25.58 -3.16 2.23
N LYS A 119 24.34 -3.43 2.61
CA LYS A 119 23.50 -4.44 1.97
C LYS A 119 23.00 -3.93 0.62
N ALA A 120 23.19 -4.73 -0.43
CA ALA A 120 22.68 -4.39 -1.75
C ALA A 120 21.17 -4.35 -1.81
N ILE A 121 20.62 -3.29 -2.39
CA ILE A 121 19.23 -3.19 -2.81
C ILE A 121 19.19 -3.68 -4.26
N ILE A 122 18.42 -4.74 -4.51
CA ILE A 122 18.38 -5.37 -5.83
C ILE A 122 17.01 -5.11 -6.45
N ALA A 123 16.98 -4.21 -7.43
CA ALA A 123 15.86 -4.10 -8.35
C ALA A 123 16.05 -5.11 -9.49
N ARG A 124 15.01 -5.86 -9.81
CA ARG A 124 15.05 -6.90 -10.85
C ARG A 124 14.03 -6.60 -11.92
N ASP A 125 14.42 -6.88 -13.17
CA ASP A 125 13.49 -6.79 -14.28
C ASP A 125 12.29 -7.73 -14.12
N ASN A 126 11.14 -7.23 -14.55
CA ASN A 126 9.91 -7.98 -14.77
C ASN A 126 9.43 -7.74 -16.22
N SER A 127 8.28 -8.30 -16.60
CA SER A 127 7.73 -8.17 -17.96
C SER A 127 7.39 -6.73 -18.37
N VAL A 128 7.19 -5.84 -17.40
CA VAL A 128 6.91 -4.42 -17.66
C VAL A 128 8.21 -3.62 -17.68
N SER A 129 9.03 -3.70 -16.62
CA SER A 129 10.23 -2.87 -16.47
C SER A 129 11.26 -3.09 -17.59
N ILE A 130 11.39 -4.33 -18.11
CA ILE A 130 12.30 -4.65 -19.20
C ILE A 130 11.98 -3.90 -20.51
N ARG A 131 10.74 -3.47 -20.68
CA ARG A 131 10.29 -2.74 -21.89
C ARG A 131 10.91 -1.35 -22.00
N ARG A 132 11.54 -0.82 -20.91
CA ARG A 132 12.30 0.44 -20.95
C ARG A 132 13.45 0.41 -21.97
N LYS A 133 13.95 -0.78 -22.29
CA LYS A 133 15.02 -0.97 -23.29
C LYS A 133 14.56 -0.71 -24.72
N GLU A 134 13.25 -0.77 -24.94
CA GLU A 134 12.63 -0.40 -26.23
C GLU A 134 12.15 1.05 -26.19
N ASP A 135 11.38 1.38 -25.14
CA ASP A 135 10.77 2.69 -24.94
C ASP A 135 10.49 2.88 -23.43
N ILE A 136 11.07 3.90 -22.86
CA ILE A 136 10.98 4.19 -21.42
C ILE A 136 9.53 4.42 -20.97
N SER A 137 8.69 5.01 -21.82
CA SER A 137 7.28 5.27 -21.54
C SER A 137 6.41 3.99 -21.43
N LYS A 138 6.94 2.85 -21.90
CA LYS A 138 6.26 1.55 -21.77
C LYS A 138 6.51 0.86 -20.43
N ALA A 139 7.46 1.36 -19.65
CA ALA A 139 7.88 0.75 -18.39
C ALA A 139 7.59 1.61 -17.18
N TYR A 140 7.59 2.95 -17.32
CA TYR A 140 7.44 3.88 -16.22
C TYR A 140 6.27 4.83 -16.46
N PHE A 141 5.43 4.98 -15.43
CA PHE A 141 4.18 5.72 -15.48
C PHE A 141 4.29 7.11 -14.85
N ASN A 142 5.41 7.38 -14.14
CA ASN A 142 5.68 8.62 -13.40
C ASN A 142 4.62 8.93 -12.33
N CYS A 143 4.07 7.89 -11.74
CA CYS A 143 3.15 8.01 -10.62
C CYS A 143 3.37 6.85 -9.64
N HIS A 144 3.06 7.11 -8.36
CA HIS A 144 3.11 6.15 -7.28
C HIS A 144 2.09 6.60 -6.23
N THR A 145 1.10 5.77 -5.96
CA THR A 145 0.03 6.11 -5.01
C THR A 145 -0.15 4.98 -4.01
N ASP A 146 0.20 5.27 -2.74
CA ASP A 146 0.06 4.32 -1.63
C ASP A 146 -1.37 4.31 -1.09
N ILE A 147 -1.93 3.13 -0.95
CA ILE A 147 -3.25 2.86 -0.39
C ILE A 147 -3.07 2.02 0.86
N THR A 148 -3.15 2.67 2.02
CA THR A 148 -2.99 2.01 3.32
C THR A 148 -4.29 1.34 3.76
N ILE A 149 -4.19 0.09 4.21
CA ILE A 149 -5.32 -0.70 4.68
C ILE A 149 -5.43 -0.55 6.20
N PRO A 150 -6.59 -0.12 6.74
CA PRO A 150 -6.81 -0.06 8.17
C PRO A 150 -6.71 -1.44 8.83
N TYR A 151 -6.12 -1.53 10.03
CA TYR A 151 -5.96 -2.80 10.73
C TYR A 151 -7.30 -3.48 11.09
N ASP A 152 -8.35 -2.71 11.31
CA ASP A 152 -9.69 -3.22 11.59
C ASP A 152 -10.41 -3.81 10.36
N GLU A 153 -9.88 -3.60 9.16
CA GLU A 153 -10.35 -4.22 7.91
C GLU A 153 -9.46 -5.39 7.48
N LEU A 154 -8.37 -5.64 8.20
CA LEU A 154 -7.35 -6.61 7.84
C LEU A 154 -7.56 -7.95 8.56
N GLY A 155 -7.96 -8.98 7.82
CA GLY A 155 -8.14 -10.33 8.35
C GLY A 155 -6.81 -11.05 8.59
N ALA A 156 -6.03 -11.26 7.54
CA ALA A 156 -4.73 -11.93 7.64
C ALA A 156 -3.76 -11.50 6.55
N ILE A 157 -2.47 -11.54 6.91
CA ILE A 157 -1.36 -11.59 5.96
C ILE A 157 -0.57 -12.86 6.27
N THR A 158 -0.55 -13.79 5.30
CA THR A 158 0.04 -15.11 5.45
C THR A 158 1.09 -15.33 4.36
N VAL A 159 2.28 -15.76 4.76
CA VAL A 159 3.32 -16.21 3.85
C VAL A 159 3.13 -17.70 3.58
N ILE A 160 3.14 -18.08 2.31
CA ILE A 160 3.18 -19.47 1.86
C ILE A 160 4.61 -19.73 1.36
N ARG A 161 5.31 -20.67 2.02
CA ARG A 161 6.69 -21.04 1.65
C ARG A 161 6.72 -22.02 0.48
N HIS A 162 7.89 -22.21 -0.11
CA HIS A 162 8.08 -23.16 -1.23
C HIS A 162 7.72 -24.61 -0.89
N ASP A 163 7.82 -25.00 0.38
CA ASP A 163 7.46 -26.33 0.88
C ASP A 163 5.96 -26.48 1.18
N GLY A 164 5.17 -25.42 0.91
CA GLY A 164 3.74 -25.37 1.19
C GLY A 164 3.38 -25.02 2.64
N SER A 165 4.36 -24.90 3.54
CA SER A 165 4.09 -24.44 4.91
C SER A 165 3.69 -22.97 4.93
N THR A 166 2.87 -22.59 5.92
CA THR A 166 2.37 -21.23 6.07
C THR A 166 2.92 -20.56 7.32
N CYS A 167 3.00 -19.23 7.30
CA CYS A 167 3.36 -18.42 8.44
C CYS A 167 2.53 -17.14 8.41
N ASP A 168 1.72 -16.91 9.44
CA ASP A 168 0.97 -15.67 9.56
C ASP A 168 1.89 -14.55 10.08
N ILE A 169 1.84 -13.42 9.41
CA ILE A 169 2.46 -12.18 9.87
C ILE A 169 1.44 -11.37 10.65
N ILE A 170 0.22 -11.26 10.10
CA ILE A 170 -0.91 -10.57 10.72
C ILE A 170 -2.10 -11.52 10.73
N ARG A 171 -2.86 -11.50 11.82
CA ARG A 171 -4.15 -12.18 12.00
C ARG A 171 -5.10 -11.28 12.77
N ASP A 172 -6.31 -11.08 12.22
CA ASP A 172 -7.36 -10.24 12.82
C ASP A 172 -6.83 -8.84 13.21
N GLY A 173 -6.14 -8.19 12.26
CA GLY A 173 -5.55 -6.87 12.42
C GLY A 173 -4.40 -6.76 13.42
N ARG A 174 -3.77 -7.87 13.81
CA ARG A 174 -2.66 -7.88 14.80
C ARG A 174 -1.45 -8.62 14.27
N PHE A 175 -0.27 -8.10 14.58
CA PHE A 175 0.96 -8.84 14.36
C PHE A 175 0.99 -10.09 15.25
N VAL A 176 1.21 -11.24 14.63
CA VAL A 176 1.28 -12.56 15.32
C VAL A 176 2.61 -13.28 15.05
N LEU A 177 3.51 -12.68 14.30
CA LEU A 177 4.84 -13.22 14.08
C LEU A 177 5.64 -13.17 15.38
N GLU A 178 6.29 -14.28 15.76
CA GLU A 178 7.08 -14.38 16.96
C GLU A 178 8.11 -13.25 17.09
N GLY A 179 8.14 -12.60 18.23
CA GLY A 179 9.03 -11.47 18.53
C GLY A 179 8.52 -10.09 18.14
N VAL A 180 7.35 -10.00 17.49
CA VAL A 180 6.76 -8.70 17.11
C VAL A 180 5.38 -8.45 17.71
N GLU A 181 4.88 -9.34 18.55
CA GLU A 181 3.53 -9.28 19.15
C GLU A 181 3.35 -8.02 20.02
N ALA A 182 4.44 -7.53 20.63
CA ALA A 182 4.44 -6.31 21.45
C ALA A 182 4.17 -5.02 20.65
N VAL A 183 4.30 -5.08 19.33
CA VAL A 183 4.06 -3.95 18.42
C VAL A 183 2.60 -3.90 17.96
N SER A 184 1.75 -4.82 18.46
CA SER A 184 0.34 -4.83 18.06
C SER A 184 -0.39 -3.59 18.57
N TYR A 185 -1.20 -3.05 17.72
CA TYR A 185 -1.97 -1.80 17.92
C TYR A 185 -2.86 -1.81 19.19
N THR A 186 -3.18 -2.98 19.73
CA THR A 186 -4.01 -3.14 20.93
C THR A 186 -3.28 -2.87 22.24
N HIS A 187 -1.95 -2.84 22.25
CA HIS A 187 -1.17 -2.54 23.47
C HIS A 187 -0.88 -1.04 23.66
N LEU A 188 -1.29 -0.20 22.73
CA LEU A 188 -1.20 1.25 22.85
C LEU A 188 -2.40 1.82 23.62
N THR A 189 -2.62 1.34 24.84
CA THR A 189 -3.25 2.18 25.84
C THR A 189 -2.21 3.25 26.17
N LEU A 190 -2.46 4.48 25.70
CA LEU A 190 -1.72 5.63 26.20
C LEU A 190 -1.70 5.54 27.73
N PRO A 191 -0.53 5.65 28.40
CA PRO A 191 -0.52 5.72 29.83
C PRO A 191 -1.32 6.93 30.23
N THR A 192 -2.48 6.69 30.84
CA THR A 192 -3.29 7.73 31.48
C THR A 192 -2.58 8.16 32.76
N LYS A 193 -1.38 8.69 32.66
CA LYS A 193 -0.83 9.53 33.71
C LYS A 193 -1.30 10.94 33.45
N ARG A 194 -2.36 11.33 34.14
CA ARG A 194 -2.59 12.75 34.44
C ARG A 194 -1.28 13.28 35.00
N ILE A 195 -0.67 14.20 34.27
CA ILE A 195 0.30 15.12 34.85
C ILE A 195 -0.55 16.12 35.60
N VAL A 196 -0.51 16.04 36.92
CA VAL A 196 -1.06 17.05 37.82
C VAL A 196 -0.03 18.16 37.89
#